data_4d38d5b22653b3dbdcc5eeb3fd5706fd
#
_entry.id   4d38d5b22653b3dbdcc5eeb3fd5706fd
#
_cell.length_a   1.000
_cell.length_b   1.000
_cell.length_c   1.000
_cell.angle_alpha   90.00
_cell.angle_beta   90.00
_cell.angle_gamma   90.00
#
_symmetry.space_group_name_H-M   'P 1'
#
loop_
_entity.id
_entity.type
_entity.pdbx_description
1 polymer ?
#
loop_
_entity_poly.entity_id
_entity_poly.type
_entity_poly.pdbx_seq_one_letter_code
_entity_poly.pdbx_strand_id
1 'polypeptide(L)'
;GRVCPVDTEVHGVTVKAGNRVSLGWASANFDETVFDAPEEVRLDRKPNPHISFGFGTHLCLGAPHARLIVRSLLQALVERVAKVTVLEAREHVEKEARYERAVGYDSLRVRFTPRTA
;
A
#
# COMPACT_ATOMS: atom_id res chain seq x y z
N GLY A 1 8.22 2.68 -12.71
CA GLY A 1 8.04 3.42 -13.97
C GLY A 1 7.95 2.50 -15.19
N ARG A 2 7.48 3.03 -16.28
CA ARG A 2 7.39 2.38 -17.60
C ARG A 2 7.86 3.36 -18.67
N VAL A 3 8.16 2.83 -19.85
CA VAL A 3 8.39 3.65 -21.05
C VAL A 3 7.25 3.38 -22.01
N CYS A 4 6.66 4.42 -22.55
CA CYS A 4 5.57 4.31 -23.52
C CYS A 4 6.17 3.85 -24.87
N PRO A 5 5.77 2.69 -25.42
CA PRO A 5 6.39 2.16 -26.63
C PRO A 5 5.87 2.83 -27.92
N VAL A 6 4.66 3.35 -27.88
CA VAL A 6 3.96 4.00 -29.00
C VAL A 6 3.17 5.19 -28.48
N ASP A 7 2.87 6.15 -29.34
CA ASP A 7 1.98 7.25 -28.97
C ASP A 7 0.65 6.69 -28.46
N THR A 8 0.28 7.07 -27.24
CA THR A 8 -0.90 6.53 -26.55
C THR A 8 -1.69 7.68 -25.95
N GLU A 9 -3.00 7.63 -26.07
CA GLU A 9 -3.88 8.60 -25.41
C GLU A 9 -4.38 8.04 -24.08
N VAL A 10 -4.28 8.84 -23.03
CA VAL A 10 -4.78 8.52 -21.69
C VAL A 10 -5.61 9.70 -21.19
N HIS A 11 -6.91 9.52 -21.05
CA HIS A 11 -7.87 10.57 -20.64
C HIS A 11 -7.70 11.91 -21.39
N GLY A 12 -7.58 11.85 -22.72
CA GLY A 12 -7.41 13.04 -23.57
C GLY A 12 -6.00 13.64 -23.56
N VAL A 13 -5.04 13.02 -22.88
CA VAL A 13 -3.64 13.44 -22.88
C VAL A 13 -2.80 12.48 -23.71
N THR A 14 -2.12 12.99 -24.73
CA THR A 14 -1.21 12.19 -25.56
C THR A 14 0.11 11.97 -24.83
N VAL A 15 0.42 10.72 -24.53
CA VAL A 15 1.74 10.28 -24.04
C VAL A 15 2.55 9.80 -25.24
N LYS A 16 3.64 10.49 -25.55
CA LYS A 16 4.49 10.18 -26.70
C LYS A 16 5.33 8.93 -26.50
N ALA A 17 5.61 8.23 -27.59
CA ALA A 17 6.59 7.14 -27.62
C ALA A 17 7.93 7.60 -27.01
N GLY A 18 8.54 6.75 -26.19
CA GLY A 18 9.77 7.05 -25.45
C GLY A 18 9.56 7.82 -24.13
N ASN A 19 8.39 8.38 -23.87
CA ASN A 19 8.14 9.08 -22.61
C ASN A 19 8.16 8.09 -21.43
N ARG A 20 8.74 8.53 -20.32
CA ARG A 20 8.68 7.80 -19.04
C ARG A 20 7.35 8.08 -18.35
N VAL A 21 6.70 7.03 -17.90
CA VAL A 21 5.43 7.07 -17.16
C VAL A 21 5.65 6.51 -15.76
N SER A 22 5.24 7.26 -14.75
CA SER A 22 5.18 6.78 -13.37
C SER A 22 3.77 6.30 -13.05
N LEU A 23 3.67 5.13 -12.43
CA LEU A 23 2.40 4.52 -12.05
C LEU A 23 2.15 4.79 -10.57
N GLY A 24 1.08 5.52 -10.27
CA GLY A 24 0.68 5.87 -8.91
C GLY A 24 -0.13 4.73 -8.24
N TRP A 25 0.51 3.60 -7.92
CA TRP A 25 -0.19 2.46 -7.31
C TRP A 25 -0.94 2.81 -6.03
N ALA A 26 -0.36 3.69 -5.20
CA ALA A 26 -1.01 4.13 -3.97
C ALA A 26 -2.27 4.94 -4.30
N SER A 27 -2.16 5.97 -5.15
CA SER A 27 -3.32 6.81 -5.48
C SER A 27 -4.44 6.03 -6.15
N ALA A 28 -4.11 5.04 -6.98
CA ALA A 28 -5.12 4.18 -7.60
C ALA A 28 -5.89 3.31 -6.57
N ASN A 29 -5.30 3.01 -5.42
CA ASN A 29 -6.00 2.30 -4.34
C ASN A 29 -6.87 3.24 -3.47
N PHE A 30 -6.83 4.55 -3.73
CA PHE A 30 -7.69 5.57 -3.11
C PHE A 30 -8.67 6.17 -4.11
N ASP A 31 -8.87 5.55 -5.27
CA ASP A 31 -9.81 6.01 -6.29
C ASP A 31 -11.25 5.79 -5.83
N GLU A 32 -11.96 6.89 -5.58
CA GLU A 32 -13.35 6.89 -5.12
C GLU A 32 -14.33 6.30 -6.15
N THR A 33 -13.94 6.22 -7.42
CA THR A 33 -14.74 5.55 -8.45
C THR A 33 -14.70 4.03 -8.36
N VAL A 34 -13.72 3.49 -7.63
CA VAL A 34 -13.48 2.05 -7.45
C VAL A 34 -13.74 1.61 -6.02
N PHE A 35 -13.40 2.45 -5.04
CA PHE A 35 -13.50 2.12 -3.63
C PHE A 35 -14.46 3.09 -2.91
N ASP A 36 -15.50 2.56 -2.32
CA ASP A 36 -16.36 3.31 -1.41
C ASP A 36 -15.58 3.68 -0.12
N ALA A 37 -15.56 4.97 0.24
CA ALA A 37 -14.81 5.51 1.37
C ALA A 37 -13.35 4.99 1.43
N PRO A 38 -12.49 5.32 0.44
CA PRO A 38 -11.14 4.75 0.34
C PRO A 38 -10.21 5.12 1.49
N GLU A 39 -10.48 6.24 2.19
CA GLU A 39 -9.73 6.70 3.35
C GLU A 39 -10.03 5.87 4.62
N GLU A 40 -11.11 5.09 4.62
CA GLU A 40 -11.48 4.28 5.76
C GLU A 40 -10.75 2.93 5.76
N VAL A 41 -10.14 2.59 6.90
CA VAL A 41 -9.59 1.26 7.13
C VAL A 41 -10.72 0.29 7.47
N ARG A 42 -11.13 -0.49 6.47
CA ARG A 42 -12.21 -1.50 6.59
C ARG A 42 -11.64 -2.88 6.39
N LEU A 43 -11.59 -3.67 7.47
CA LEU A 43 -11.02 -5.04 7.45
C LEU A 43 -11.88 -6.03 6.67
N ASP A 44 -13.15 -5.75 6.53
CA ASP A 44 -14.15 -6.56 5.85
C ASP A 44 -14.49 -6.09 4.43
N ARG A 45 -13.70 -5.15 3.87
CA ARG A 45 -13.95 -4.58 2.54
C ARG A 45 -14.06 -5.65 1.46
N LYS A 46 -15.21 -5.72 0.83
CA LYS A 46 -15.52 -6.63 -0.29
C LYS A 46 -16.45 -5.91 -1.30
N PRO A 47 -16.09 -5.88 -2.59
CA PRO A 47 -14.82 -6.32 -3.17
C PRO A 47 -13.65 -5.43 -2.73
N ASN A 48 -12.42 -5.97 -2.85
CA ASN A 48 -11.20 -5.21 -2.59
C ASN A 48 -10.24 -5.39 -3.78
N PRO A 49 -10.51 -4.75 -4.94
CA PRO A 49 -9.75 -4.91 -6.17
C PRO A 49 -8.44 -4.09 -6.17
N HIS A 50 -7.72 -4.05 -5.04
CA HIS A 50 -6.49 -3.28 -4.91
C HIS A 50 -5.40 -3.74 -5.90
N ILE A 51 -4.62 -2.78 -6.39
CA ILE A 51 -3.50 -3.03 -7.30
C ILE A 51 -2.13 -2.82 -6.66
N SER A 52 -2.04 -2.97 -5.33
CA SER A 52 -0.78 -2.82 -4.57
C SER A 52 0.34 -3.75 -5.05
N PHE A 53 0.00 -4.88 -5.65
CA PHE A 53 0.95 -5.81 -6.25
C PHE A 53 1.12 -5.64 -7.76
N GLY A 54 0.62 -4.56 -8.32
CA GLY A 54 0.59 -4.33 -9.76
C GLY A 54 -0.58 -5.03 -10.45
N PHE A 55 -0.54 -5.04 -11.78
CA PHE A 55 -1.60 -5.60 -12.62
C PHE A 55 -1.02 -6.19 -13.91
N GLY A 56 -1.76 -7.12 -14.54
CA GLY A 56 -1.43 -7.71 -15.84
C GLY A 56 -0.15 -8.57 -15.78
N THR A 57 0.62 -8.55 -16.85
CA THR A 57 1.83 -9.37 -17.04
C THR A 57 2.95 -9.05 -16.05
N HIS A 58 2.89 -7.89 -15.40
CA HIS A 58 3.84 -7.45 -14.38
C HIS A 58 3.29 -7.58 -12.95
N LEU A 59 2.24 -8.37 -12.73
CA LEU A 59 1.77 -8.70 -11.40
C LEU A 59 2.93 -9.26 -10.57
N CYS A 60 3.05 -8.79 -9.34
CA CYS A 60 4.13 -9.21 -8.44
C CYS A 60 4.12 -10.74 -8.23
N LEU A 61 5.18 -11.40 -8.66
CA LEU A 61 5.35 -12.85 -8.48
C LEU A 61 5.34 -13.25 -7.00
N GLY A 62 5.86 -12.39 -6.13
CA GLY A 62 5.94 -12.62 -4.68
C GLY A 62 4.64 -12.33 -3.92
N ALA A 63 3.57 -11.88 -4.56
CA ALA A 63 2.33 -11.50 -3.87
C ALA A 63 1.73 -12.61 -2.98
N PRO A 64 1.65 -13.88 -3.40
CA PRO A 64 1.17 -14.96 -2.53
C PRO A 64 2.06 -15.15 -1.30
N HIS A 65 3.38 -15.07 -1.50
CA HIS A 65 4.36 -15.23 -0.43
C HIS A 65 4.27 -14.08 0.59
N ALA A 66 4.20 -12.84 0.13
CA ALA A 66 4.00 -11.68 0.99
C ALA A 66 2.71 -11.79 1.82
N ARG A 67 1.61 -12.20 1.20
CA ARG A 67 0.34 -12.43 1.91
C ARG A 67 0.45 -13.54 2.96
N LEU A 68 1.17 -14.62 2.66
CA LEU A 68 1.39 -15.70 3.61
C LEU A 68 2.17 -15.21 4.84
N ILE A 69 3.27 -14.48 4.63
CA ILE A 69 4.09 -13.93 5.73
C ILE A 69 3.25 -13.01 6.62
N VAL A 70 2.53 -12.05 6.03
CA VAL A 70 1.70 -11.10 6.79
C VAL A 70 0.59 -11.84 7.53
N ARG A 71 -0.09 -12.81 6.90
CA ARG A 71 -1.14 -13.61 7.54
C ARG A 71 -0.59 -14.37 8.74
N SER A 72 0.55 -15.06 8.58
CA SER A 72 1.17 -15.83 9.67
C SER A 72 1.58 -14.95 10.84
N LEU A 73 2.14 -13.77 10.56
CA LEU A 73 2.47 -12.78 11.59
C LEU A 73 1.22 -12.31 12.34
N LEU A 74 0.18 -11.90 11.61
CA LEU A 74 -1.06 -11.43 12.23
C LEU A 74 -1.74 -12.53 13.04
N GLN A 75 -1.75 -13.77 12.55
CA GLN A 75 -2.30 -14.91 13.28
C GLN A 75 -1.54 -15.13 14.60
N ALA A 76 -0.20 -15.16 14.55
CA ALA A 76 0.61 -15.29 15.76
C ALA A 76 0.40 -14.15 16.76
N LEU A 77 0.20 -12.93 16.28
CA LEU A 77 -0.14 -11.79 17.14
C LEU A 77 -1.52 -11.96 17.78
N VAL A 78 -2.55 -12.31 17.01
CA VAL A 78 -3.90 -12.52 17.54
C VAL A 78 -3.95 -13.64 18.59
N GLU A 79 -3.20 -14.71 18.38
CA GLU A 79 -3.15 -15.84 19.30
C GLU A 79 -2.43 -15.53 20.62
N ARG A 80 -1.36 -14.73 20.56
CA ARG A 80 -0.43 -14.54 21.68
C ARG A 80 -0.55 -13.20 22.40
N VAL A 81 -1.11 -12.19 21.72
CA VAL A 81 -1.15 -10.81 22.20
C VAL A 81 -2.59 -10.38 22.48
N ALA A 82 -2.84 -10.00 23.72
CA ALA A 82 -4.13 -9.45 24.14
C ALA A 82 -4.27 -7.96 23.78
N LYS A 83 -3.15 -7.22 23.84
CA LYS A 83 -3.16 -5.78 23.57
C LYS A 83 -1.82 -5.33 22.99
N VAL A 84 -1.90 -4.45 22.00
CA VAL A 84 -0.75 -3.68 21.48
C VAL A 84 -0.94 -2.23 21.91
N THR A 85 0.08 -1.68 22.59
CA THR A 85 0.09 -0.27 22.98
C THR A 85 1.24 0.42 22.29
N VAL A 86 0.93 1.44 21.50
CA VAL A 86 1.96 2.31 20.90
C VAL A 86 2.52 3.20 21.98
N LEU A 87 3.84 3.14 22.20
CA LEU A 87 4.56 3.95 23.17
C LEU A 87 5.16 5.19 22.52
N GLU A 88 5.66 5.03 21.29
CA GLU A 88 6.28 6.09 20.51
C GLU A 88 6.11 5.78 19.04
N ALA A 89 5.77 6.78 18.27
CA ALA A 89 5.74 6.70 16.82
C ALA A 89 6.41 7.96 16.25
N ARG A 90 7.49 7.77 15.49
CA ARG A 90 8.15 8.85 14.76
C ARG A 90 8.02 8.59 13.28
N GLU A 91 7.19 9.39 12.63
CA GLU A 91 6.95 9.28 11.20
C GLU A 91 8.22 9.61 10.41
N HIS A 92 8.45 8.85 9.35
CA HIS A 92 9.40 9.17 8.31
C HIS A 92 8.72 10.03 7.26
N VAL A 93 9.20 11.26 7.12
CA VAL A 93 8.65 12.22 6.17
C VAL A 93 9.66 12.47 5.07
N GLU A 94 9.32 12.09 3.86
CA GLU A 94 10.04 12.44 2.65
C GLU A 94 9.73 13.90 2.26
N LYS A 95 10.78 14.73 2.15
CA LYS A 95 10.66 16.12 1.72
C LYS A 95 11.45 16.33 0.43
N GLU A 96 10.74 16.76 -0.58
CA GLU A 96 11.29 17.17 -1.87
C GLU A 96 10.88 18.62 -2.17
N ALA A 97 11.50 19.23 -3.18
CA ALA A 97 11.22 20.63 -3.51
C ALA A 97 9.74 20.95 -3.79
N ARG A 98 8.93 19.94 -4.13
CA ARG A 98 7.54 20.11 -4.57
C ARG A 98 6.52 19.33 -3.75
N TYR A 99 6.95 18.47 -2.81
CA TYR A 99 6.04 17.72 -1.96
C TYR A 99 6.67 17.32 -0.64
N GLU A 100 5.80 17.10 0.32
CA GLU A 100 6.11 16.46 1.60
C GLU A 100 5.08 15.35 1.82
N ARG A 101 5.53 14.15 2.18
CA ARG A 101 4.64 13.03 2.46
C ARG A 101 5.19 12.10 3.53
N ALA A 102 4.31 11.60 4.37
CA ALA A 102 4.64 10.50 5.26
C ALA A 102 4.78 9.20 4.45
N VAL A 103 5.91 8.51 4.61
CA VAL A 103 6.22 7.27 3.87
C VAL A 103 6.36 6.06 4.80
N GLY A 104 6.15 6.24 6.10
CA GLY A 104 6.25 5.20 7.10
C GLY A 104 6.71 5.74 8.44
N TYR A 105 7.51 4.97 9.14
CA TYR A 105 8.04 5.35 10.45
C TYR A 105 9.54 5.14 10.50
N ASP A 106 10.28 6.11 11.04
CA ASP A 106 11.69 5.95 11.43
C ASP A 106 11.81 5.04 12.65
N SER A 107 10.86 5.17 13.58
CA SER A 107 10.75 4.29 14.73
C SER A 107 9.31 4.12 15.16
N LEU A 108 8.95 2.90 15.53
CA LEU A 108 7.66 2.55 16.12
C LEU A 108 7.91 1.64 17.31
N ARG A 109 7.82 2.19 18.53
CA ARG A 109 7.95 1.42 19.76
C ARG A 109 6.59 0.99 20.26
N VAL A 110 6.42 -0.31 20.43
CA VAL A 110 5.17 -0.89 20.92
C VAL A 110 5.42 -1.77 22.14
N ARG A 111 4.41 -1.87 22.97
CA ARG A 111 4.35 -2.84 24.07
C ARG A 111 3.29 -3.89 23.73
N PHE A 112 3.70 -5.13 23.77
CA PHE A 112 2.77 -6.26 23.69
C PHE A 112 2.38 -6.71 25.10
N THR A 113 1.08 -6.78 25.36
CA THR A 113 0.55 -7.45 26.56
C THR A 113 0.21 -8.88 26.16
N PRO A 114 0.84 -9.90 26.75
CA PRO A 114 0.53 -11.28 26.42
C PRO A 114 -0.93 -11.62 26.71
N ARG A 115 -1.48 -12.54 25.95
CA ARG A 115 -2.76 -13.18 26.26
C ARG A 115 -2.48 -14.23 27.34
N THR A 116 -3.13 -14.10 28.48
CA THR A 116 -3.14 -15.17 29.49
C THR A 116 -3.93 -16.35 28.98
N ALA A 117 -3.40 -17.55 29.18
CA ALA A 117 -4.09 -18.80 28.85
C ALA A 117 -5.35 -18.96 29.69
#